data_2b17af64750986fdaf92dac4fee33e15
#
_entry.id   2b17af64750986fdaf92dac4fee33e15
#
_cell.length_a   1.000
_cell.length_b   1.000
_cell.length_c   1.000
_cell.angle_alpha   90.00
_cell.angle_beta   90.00
_cell.angle_gamma   90.00
#
_symmetry.space_group_name_H-M   'P 1'
#
loop_
_entity.id
_entity.type
_entity.pdbx_description
1 polymer ?
#
loop_
_entity_poly.entity_id
_entity_poly.type
_entity_poly.pdbx_seq_one_letter_code
_entity_poly.pdbx_strand_id
1 'polypeptide(L)'
;MLKYTIFFILAYLPVNADETKMLAMIDYITRNSKYEYKDQTLPTVAIKTTEQMCKDLFLDEVPDPCHIAGYFEHEANRIFIADKPLESMNDEGFYDSVLIHELVHFLQYINGEYEKVSCRRELERDAFNLQDDYIDDFNLSEKLHNDPLFAMMASMCDMFDDWGAGGG
;
A
#
# COMPACT_ATOMS: atom_id res chain seq x y z
N MET A 1 -9.42 17.58 -57.01
CA MET A 1 -9.58 17.86 -55.59
C MET A 1 -9.26 16.57 -54.85
N LEU A 2 -8.10 16.52 -54.22
CA LEU A 2 -7.61 15.34 -53.47
C LEU A 2 -8.09 15.47 -52.04
N LYS A 3 -8.98 14.57 -51.58
CA LYS A 3 -9.44 14.49 -50.20
C LYS A 3 -8.39 13.74 -49.37
N TYR A 4 -7.64 14.43 -48.50
CA TYR A 4 -6.78 13.79 -47.53
C TYR A 4 -7.64 13.28 -46.38
N THR A 5 -7.77 11.98 -46.24
CA THR A 5 -8.36 11.33 -45.07
C THR A 5 -7.26 11.23 -44.03
N ILE A 6 -7.34 12.07 -42.98
CA ILE A 6 -6.42 12.01 -41.82
C ILE A 6 -6.87 10.81 -40.98
N PHE A 7 -6.09 9.72 -41.00
CA PHE A 7 -6.21 8.64 -40.04
C PHE A 7 -5.60 9.09 -38.69
N PHE A 8 -6.46 9.34 -37.72
CA PHE A 8 -6.00 9.42 -36.32
C PHE A 8 -5.64 8.01 -35.86
N ILE A 9 -4.36 7.69 -35.86
CA ILE A 9 -3.83 6.53 -35.16
C ILE A 9 -3.89 6.90 -33.66
N LEU A 10 -4.91 6.43 -32.97
CA LEU A 10 -4.89 6.36 -31.50
C LEU A 10 -3.74 5.43 -31.12
N ALA A 11 -2.60 6.00 -30.77
CA ALA A 11 -1.51 5.26 -30.17
C ALA A 11 -1.99 4.83 -28.77
N TYR A 12 -2.48 3.60 -28.66
CA TYR A 12 -2.66 2.95 -27.37
C TYR A 12 -1.27 2.80 -26.75
N LEU A 13 -0.99 3.63 -25.76
CA LEU A 13 0.18 3.39 -24.91
C LEU A 13 -0.07 2.07 -24.17
N PRO A 14 0.88 1.12 -24.20
CA PRO A 14 0.73 -0.09 -23.43
C PRO A 14 0.67 0.30 -21.94
N VAL A 15 -0.47 0.01 -21.28
CA VAL A 15 -0.56 0.08 -19.83
C VAL A 15 0.42 -0.95 -19.28
N ASN A 16 1.29 -0.54 -18.38
CA ASN A 16 2.19 -1.46 -17.70
C ASN A 16 1.37 -2.50 -16.92
N ALA A 17 1.78 -3.76 -16.91
CA ALA A 17 1.08 -4.83 -16.21
C ALA A 17 0.88 -4.49 -14.70
N ASP A 18 1.83 -3.79 -14.10
CA ASP A 18 1.75 -3.33 -12.72
C ASP A 18 0.66 -2.26 -12.53
N GLU A 19 0.48 -1.35 -13.48
CA GLU A 19 -0.59 -0.35 -13.46
C GLU A 19 -1.97 -0.99 -13.58
N THR A 20 -2.13 -1.99 -14.44
CA THR A 20 -3.39 -2.74 -14.58
C THR A 20 -3.75 -3.45 -13.29
N LYS A 21 -2.78 -4.06 -12.63
CA LYS A 21 -2.98 -4.71 -11.33
C LYS A 21 -3.36 -3.70 -10.27
N MET A 22 -2.65 -2.59 -10.15
CA MET A 22 -2.97 -1.53 -9.20
C MET A 22 -4.37 -0.96 -9.39
N LEU A 23 -4.79 -0.72 -10.64
CA LEU A 23 -6.14 -0.25 -10.94
C LEU A 23 -7.22 -1.28 -10.54
N ALA A 24 -6.97 -2.58 -10.75
CA ALA A 24 -7.88 -3.63 -10.31
C ALA A 24 -7.99 -3.70 -8.77
N MET A 25 -6.86 -3.54 -8.05
CA MET A 25 -6.84 -3.47 -6.59
C MET A 25 -7.54 -2.20 -6.06
N ILE A 26 -7.32 -1.06 -6.70
CA ILE A 26 -8.01 0.20 -6.37
C ILE A 26 -9.52 0.06 -6.58
N ASP A 27 -9.97 -0.56 -7.67
CA ASP A 27 -11.38 -0.85 -7.91
C ASP A 27 -11.96 -1.78 -6.84
N TYR A 28 -11.19 -2.78 -6.39
CA TYR A 28 -11.56 -3.62 -5.25
C TYR A 28 -11.74 -2.80 -3.96
N ILE A 29 -10.73 -1.97 -3.59
CA ILE A 29 -10.78 -1.14 -2.38
C ILE A 29 -11.97 -0.17 -2.43
N THR A 30 -12.19 0.50 -3.56
CA THR A 30 -13.29 1.49 -3.69
C THR A 30 -14.66 0.86 -3.59
N ARG A 31 -14.83 -0.39 -4.01
CA ARG A 31 -16.09 -1.14 -3.84
C ARG A 31 -16.33 -1.64 -2.43
N ASN A 32 -15.27 -1.89 -1.66
CA ASN A 32 -15.35 -2.48 -0.32
C ASN A 32 -15.08 -1.47 0.81
N SER A 33 -14.95 -0.18 0.48
CA SER A 33 -14.66 0.87 1.47
C SER A 33 -15.39 2.18 1.18
N LYS A 34 -15.10 3.20 2.00
CA LYS A 34 -15.57 4.59 1.81
C LYS A 34 -14.68 5.42 0.87
N TYR A 35 -13.55 4.87 0.44
CA TYR A 35 -12.56 5.62 -0.33
C TYR A 35 -12.96 5.74 -1.80
N GLU A 36 -12.65 6.90 -2.40
CA GLU A 36 -12.89 7.18 -3.81
C GLU A 36 -11.55 7.32 -4.55
N TYR A 37 -11.53 6.88 -5.80
CA TYR A 37 -10.44 7.14 -6.75
C TYR A 37 -10.95 7.98 -7.91
N LYS A 38 -10.31 9.13 -8.18
CA LYS A 38 -10.72 10.13 -9.19
C LYS A 38 -9.59 10.37 -10.18
N ASP A 39 -9.08 9.31 -10.78
CA ASP A 39 -8.04 9.38 -11.83
C ASP A 39 -6.77 10.15 -11.42
N GLN A 40 -6.40 10.11 -10.12
CA GLN A 40 -5.11 10.63 -9.67
C GLN A 40 -3.96 9.79 -10.25
N THR A 41 -2.78 10.40 -10.33
CA THR A 41 -1.57 9.68 -10.71
C THR A 41 -1.32 8.51 -9.75
N LEU A 42 -1.22 7.30 -10.30
CA LEU A 42 -0.89 6.11 -9.52
C LEU A 42 0.48 6.24 -8.86
N PRO A 43 0.67 5.66 -7.67
CA PRO A 43 1.98 5.61 -7.05
C PRO A 43 2.93 4.73 -7.88
N THR A 44 4.21 5.08 -7.87
CA THR A 44 5.24 4.18 -8.40
C THR A 44 5.59 3.12 -7.37
N VAL A 45 5.84 1.88 -7.80
CA VAL A 45 6.23 0.79 -6.89
C VAL A 45 7.71 0.49 -7.05
N ALA A 46 8.42 0.36 -5.93
CA ALA A 46 9.83 0.00 -5.88
C ALA A 46 10.08 -1.09 -4.84
N ILE A 47 11.04 -1.96 -5.11
CA ILE A 47 11.47 -3.01 -4.18
C ILE A 47 12.67 -2.51 -3.39
N LYS A 48 12.63 -2.71 -2.07
CA LYS A 48 13.75 -2.44 -1.14
C LYS A 48 13.98 -3.63 -0.21
N THR A 49 15.17 -3.72 0.35
CA THR A 49 15.36 -4.67 1.46
C THR A 49 14.68 -4.14 2.73
N THR A 50 14.22 -5.04 3.60
CA THR A 50 13.66 -4.66 4.92
C THR A 50 14.64 -3.77 5.70
N GLU A 51 15.94 -4.08 5.66
CA GLU A 51 16.97 -3.28 6.34
C GLU A 51 17.02 -1.83 5.81
N GLN A 52 16.90 -1.64 4.50
CA GLN A 52 16.87 -0.30 3.90
C GLN A 52 15.63 0.46 4.31
N MET A 53 14.45 -0.18 4.27
CA MET A 53 13.18 0.43 4.70
C MET A 53 13.20 0.83 6.18
N CYS A 54 13.76 -0.04 7.04
CA CYS A 54 13.91 0.27 8.46
C CYS A 54 14.82 1.48 8.68
N LYS A 55 15.93 1.60 7.96
CA LYS A 55 16.81 2.76 8.03
C LYS A 55 16.13 4.04 7.53
N ASP A 56 15.33 3.94 6.46
CA ASP A 56 14.61 5.10 5.91
C ASP A 56 13.56 5.65 6.89
N LEU A 57 12.87 4.76 7.63
CA LEU A 57 11.77 5.13 8.51
C LEU A 57 12.22 5.49 9.93
N PHE A 58 13.24 4.82 10.47
CA PHE A 58 13.68 4.99 11.85
C PHE A 58 15.02 5.71 12.00
N LEU A 59 15.68 6.06 10.89
CA LEU A 59 16.97 6.78 10.89
C LEU A 59 18.03 6.07 11.78
N ASP A 60 18.40 6.70 12.89
CA ASP A 60 19.41 6.19 13.81
C ASP A 60 18.85 5.26 14.91
N GLU A 61 17.53 5.15 15.05
CA GLU A 61 16.83 4.39 16.10
C GLU A 61 16.12 3.14 15.55
N VAL A 62 16.78 2.43 14.65
CA VAL A 62 16.20 1.22 14.04
C VAL A 62 15.90 0.16 15.11
N PRO A 63 14.63 -0.28 15.26
CA PRO A 63 14.29 -1.34 16.20
C PRO A 63 14.94 -2.66 15.81
N ASP A 64 15.25 -3.51 16.81
CA ASP A 64 15.78 -4.85 16.59
C ASP A 64 14.90 -5.89 17.36
N PRO A 65 14.17 -6.77 16.66
CA PRO A 65 14.07 -6.86 15.19
C PRO A 65 13.17 -5.79 14.57
N CYS A 66 13.49 -5.38 13.34
CA CYS A 66 12.64 -4.52 12.53
C CYS A 66 11.92 -5.34 11.45
N HIS A 67 10.60 -5.25 11.41
CA HIS A 67 9.72 -6.05 10.56
C HIS A 67 8.80 -5.15 9.73
N ILE A 68 9.31 -4.61 8.63
CA ILE A 68 8.54 -3.79 7.68
C ILE A 68 8.39 -4.56 6.37
N ALA A 69 7.15 -4.79 5.96
CA ALA A 69 6.82 -5.45 4.71
C ALA A 69 6.69 -4.46 3.54
N GLY A 70 6.18 -3.24 3.82
CA GLY A 70 6.04 -2.15 2.87
C GLY A 70 5.75 -0.83 3.56
N TYR A 71 5.74 0.25 2.79
CA TYR A 71 5.22 1.55 3.20
C TYR A 71 4.90 2.45 2.00
N PHE A 72 3.91 3.32 2.16
CA PHE A 72 3.56 4.36 1.20
C PHE A 72 4.20 5.70 1.60
N GLU A 73 5.06 6.22 0.73
CA GLU A 73 5.67 7.54 0.84
C GLU A 73 4.81 8.57 0.09
N HIS A 74 3.98 9.30 0.82
CA HIS A 74 2.97 10.17 0.23
C HIS A 74 3.57 11.38 -0.52
N GLU A 75 4.67 11.96 -0.03
CA GLU A 75 5.33 13.11 -0.67
C GLU A 75 5.89 12.78 -2.05
N ALA A 76 6.47 11.60 -2.19
CA ALA A 76 7.02 11.12 -3.46
C ALA A 76 6.00 10.33 -4.30
N ASN A 77 4.78 10.10 -3.78
CA ASN A 77 3.76 9.22 -4.37
C ASN A 77 4.35 7.86 -4.77
N ARG A 78 4.96 7.18 -3.79
CA ARG A 78 5.69 5.94 -4.02
C ARG A 78 5.38 4.88 -2.96
N ILE A 79 5.22 3.65 -3.42
CA ILE A 79 5.10 2.46 -2.57
C ILE A 79 6.44 1.72 -2.60
N PHE A 80 6.92 1.33 -1.42
CA PHE A 80 8.04 0.42 -1.27
C PHE A 80 7.54 -0.91 -0.71
N ILE A 81 8.05 -2.03 -1.26
CA ILE A 81 7.72 -3.39 -0.83
C ILE A 81 9.03 -4.13 -0.57
N ALA A 82 9.06 -4.96 0.46
CA ALA A 82 10.22 -5.77 0.80
C ALA A 82 10.59 -6.74 -0.34
N ASP A 83 11.89 -6.87 -0.60
CA ASP A 83 12.45 -7.80 -1.59
C ASP A 83 12.28 -9.27 -1.20
N LYS A 84 12.06 -9.52 0.09
CA LYS A 84 11.81 -10.85 0.64
C LYS A 84 10.66 -10.77 1.63
N PRO A 85 9.78 -11.78 1.62
CA PRO A 85 8.80 -11.92 2.67
C PRO A 85 9.49 -11.99 4.04
N LEU A 86 8.86 -11.49 5.07
CA LEU A 86 9.24 -11.79 6.45
C LEU A 86 9.24 -13.32 6.60
N GLU A 87 10.11 -13.88 7.45
CA GLU A 87 10.28 -15.34 7.58
C GLU A 87 8.95 -16.10 7.78
N SER A 88 7.96 -15.45 8.39
CA SER A 88 6.62 -15.98 8.61
C SER A 88 5.69 -15.86 7.39
N MET A 89 6.05 -15.09 6.36
CA MET A 89 5.19 -14.72 5.23
C MET A 89 5.77 -15.17 3.88
N ASN A 90 6.59 -16.21 3.85
CA ASN A 90 7.23 -16.69 2.61
C ASN A 90 6.23 -17.48 1.73
N ASP A 91 5.15 -16.84 1.31
CA ASP A 91 4.09 -17.44 0.53
C ASP A 91 3.82 -16.71 -0.79
N GLU A 92 3.30 -17.46 -1.75
CA GLU A 92 2.75 -16.90 -2.99
C GLU A 92 1.61 -15.93 -2.64
N GLY A 93 1.67 -14.71 -3.19
CA GLY A 93 0.73 -13.64 -2.87
C GLY A 93 1.25 -12.59 -1.88
N PHE A 94 2.43 -12.77 -1.26
CA PHE A 94 3.00 -11.78 -0.35
C PHE A 94 3.06 -10.37 -0.96
N TYR A 95 3.60 -10.26 -2.18
CA TYR A 95 3.67 -8.98 -2.88
C TYR A 95 2.30 -8.33 -3.05
N ASP A 96 1.28 -9.11 -3.40
CA ASP A 96 -0.07 -8.62 -3.63
C ASP A 96 -0.74 -8.20 -2.32
N SER A 97 -0.54 -8.95 -1.24
CA SER A 97 -1.08 -8.60 0.07
C SER A 97 -0.48 -7.32 0.63
N VAL A 98 0.82 -7.10 0.44
CA VAL A 98 1.46 -5.84 0.85
C VAL A 98 1.04 -4.69 -0.08
N LEU A 99 0.98 -4.93 -1.40
CA LEU A 99 0.60 -3.89 -2.35
C LEU A 99 -0.82 -3.37 -2.10
N ILE A 100 -1.80 -4.25 -1.82
CA ILE A 100 -3.17 -3.82 -1.51
C ILE A 100 -3.21 -2.97 -0.24
N HIS A 101 -2.46 -3.34 0.80
CA HIS A 101 -2.34 -2.57 2.03
C HIS A 101 -1.83 -1.14 1.76
N GLU A 102 -0.73 -1.01 1.02
CA GLU A 102 -0.15 0.29 0.69
C GLU A 102 -1.02 1.13 -0.25
N LEU A 103 -1.81 0.48 -1.12
CA LEU A 103 -2.81 1.17 -1.94
C LEU A 103 -3.99 1.69 -1.11
N VAL A 104 -4.32 1.06 0.02
CA VAL A 104 -5.29 1.64 0.96
C VAL A 104 -4.73 2.94 1.54
N HIS A 105 -3.46 2.98 1.97
CA HIS A 105 -2.83 4.20 2.45
C HIS A 105 -2.76 5.30 1.37
N PHE A 106 -2.49 4.96 0.13
CA PHE A 106 -2.59 5.90 -0.99
C PHE A 106 -4.00 6.48 -1.10
N LEU A 107 -5.05 5.63 -1.06
CA LEU A 107 -6.43 6.11 -1.12
C LEU A 107 -6.81 6.94 0.11
N GLN A 108 -6.39 6.56 1.31
CA GLN A 108 -6.57 7.36 2.52
C GLN A 108 -5.96 8.76 2.38
N TYR A 109 -4.74 8.84 1.83
CA TYR A 109 -4.06 10.10 1.60
C TYR A 109 -4.84 11.00 0.62
N ILE A 110 -5.19 10.50 -0.58
CA ILE A 110 -5.92 11.30 -1.58
C ILE A 110 -7.36 11.64 -1.19
N ASN A 111 -7.95 10.93 -0.22
CA ASN A 111 -9.25 11.23 0.37
C ASN A 111 -9.16 12.15 1.61
N GLY A 112 -7.95 12.63 1.97
CA GLY A 112 -7.73 13.54 3.11
C GLY A 112 -8.00 12.89 4.46
N GLU A 113 -7.83 11.57 4.61
CA GLU A 113 -8.02 10.88 5.89
C GLU A 113 -6.87 11.21 6.87
N TYR A 114 -5.68 11.51 6.36
CA TYR A 114 -4.51 11.85 7.16
C TYR A 114 -4.72 13.08 8.06
N GLU A 115 -5.60 14.01 7.64
CA GLU A 115 -5.93 15.22 8.39
C GLU A 115 -7.10 15.04 9.37
N LYS A 116 -7.77 13.86 9.34
CA LYS A 116 -8.96 13.59 10.15
C LYS A 116 -8.65 12.73 11.38
N VAL A 117 -7.50 12.09 11.43
CA VAL A 117 -7.09 11.18 12.49
C VAL A 117 -6.20 11.88 13.52
N SER A 118 -6.24 11.41 14.76
CA SER A 118 -5.38 11.93 15.83
C SER A 118 -3.92 11.50 15.65
N CYS A 119 -3.70 10.30 15.12
CA CYS A 119 -2.41 9.81 14.69
C CYS A 119 -2.57 8.88 13.47
N ARG A 120 -1.52 8.74 12.67
CA ARG A 120 -1.58 7.94 11.44
C ARG A 120 -1.87 6.46 11.67
N ARG A 121 -1.56 5.93 12.85
CA ARG A 121 -1.85 4.53 13.21
C ARG A 121 -3.33 4.18 13.16
N GLU A 122 -4.23 5.14 13.38
CA GLU A 122 -5.67 4.91 13.24
C GLU A 122 -6.06 4.47 11.81
N LEU A 123 -5.24 4.82 10.81
CA LEU A 123 -5.43 4.46 9.41
C LEU A 123 -5.10 2.98 9.13
N GLU A 124 -4.26 2.36 9.94
CA GLU A 124 -3.86 0.95 9.80
C GLU A 124 -5.03 -0.01 9.91
N ARG A 125 -6.03 0.32 10.72
CA ARG A 125 -7.20 -0.57 10.90
C ARG A 125 -7.92 -0.88 9.60
N ASP A 126 -8.20 0.16 8.80
CA ASP A 126 -8.88 -0.02 7.51
C ASP A 126 -7.95 -0.74 6.52
N ALA A 127 -6.63 -0.46 6.56
CA ALA A 127 -5.66 -1.08 5.69
C ALA A 127 -5.53 -2.58 5.97
N PHE A 128 -5.41 -3.00 7.23
CA PHE A 128 -5.38 -4.41 7.61
C PHE A 128 -6.70 -5.14 7.28
N ASN A 129 -7.85 -4.53 7.57
CA ASN A 129 -9.13 -5.17 7.27
C ASN A 129 -9.29 -5.40 5.75
N LEU A 130 -9.02 -4.40 4.93
CA LEU A 130 -9.14 -4.53 3.47
C LEU A 130 -8.09 -5.47 2.88
N GLN A 131 -6.91 -5.57 3.48
CA GLN A 131 -5.89 -6.55 3.12
C GLN A 131 -6.39 -7.98 3.43
N ASP A 132 -6.92 -8.22 4.62
CA ASP A 132 -7.42 -9.53 5.03
C ASP A 132 -8.63 -9.95 4.17
N ASP A 133 -9.58 -9.04 3.92
CA ASP A 133 -10.70 -9.28 3.01
C ASP A 133 -10.22 -9.63 1.58
N TYR A 134 -9.17 -8.96 1.09
CA TYR A 134 -8.58 -9.26 -0.20
C TYR A 134 -7.92 -10.65 -0.24
N ILE A 135 -7.20 -11.03 0.82
CA ILE A 135 -6.60 -12.35 0.96
C ILE A 135 -7.66 -13.45 0.86
N ASP A 136 -8.79 -13.26 1.54
CA ASP A 136 -9.92 -14.20 1.52
C ASP A 136 -10.59 -14.26 0.14
N ASP A 137 -10.95 -13.11 -0.43
CA ASP A 137 -11.71 -13.02 -1.69
C ASP A 137 -10.92 -13.57 -2.89
N PHE A 138 -9.59 -13.42 -2.86
CA PHE A 138 -8.70 -13.93 -3.91
C PHE A 138 -8.05 -15.28 -3.57
N ASN A 139 -8.46 -15.89 -2.45
CA ASN A 139 -7.98 -17.18 -1.98
C ASN A 139 -6.45 -17.27 -1.94
N LEU A 140 -5.81 -16.21 -1.42
CA LEU A 140 -4.39 -16.21 -1.14
C LEU A 140 -4.08 -17.07 0.09
N SER A 141 -2.79 -17.23 0.42
CA SER A 141 -2.41 -18.06 1.56
C SER A 141 -2.93 -17.50 2.89
N GLU A 142 -3.56 -18.35 3.71
CA GLU A 142 -4.02 -18.00 5.07
C GLU A 142 -2.89 -17.46 5.98
N LYS A 143 -1.63 -17.79 5.67
CA LYS A 143 -0.47 -17.28 6.43
C LYS A 143 -0.18 -15.80 6.18
N LEU A 144 -0.81 -15.19 5.18
CA LEU A 144 -0.69 -13.77 4.87
C LEU A 144 -1.64 -12.91 5.71
N HIS A 145 -2.60 -13.51 6.41
CA HIS A 145 -3.47 -12.79 7.33
C HIS A 145 -2.70 -12.18 8.49
N ASN A 146 -3.11 -11.01 8.86
CA ASN A 146 -2.55 -10.32 10.01
C ASN A 146 -3.03 -10.98 11.31
N ASP A 147 -2.16 -11.05 12.31
CA ASP A 147 -2.60 -11.37 13.66
C ASP A 147 -3.58 -10.30 14.14
N PRO A 148 -4.84 -10.65 14.50
CA PRO A 148 -5.85 -9.65 14.88
C PRO A 148 -5.44 -8.79 16.06
N LEU A 149 -4.66 -9.35 17.02
CA LEU A 149 -4.14 -8.59 18.15
C LEU A 149 -3.07 -7.60 17.69
N PHE A 150 -2.17 -8.03 16.80
CA PHE A 150 -1.18 -7.15 16.20
C PHE A 150 -1.83 -6.01 15.41
N ALA A 151 -2.79 -6.31 14.53
CA ALA A 151 -3.51 -5.31 13.73
C ALA A 151 -4.24 -4.29 14.63
N MET A 152 -4.86 -4.77 15.72
CA MET A 152 -5.48 -3.91 16.72
C MET A 152 -4.42 -3.00 17.40
N MET A 153 -3.31 -3.56 17.87
CA MET A 153 -2.25 -2.79 18.55
C MET A 153 -1.58 -1.80 17.60
N ALA A 154 -1.32 -2.19 16.36
CA ALA A 154 -0.74 -1.33 15.34
C ALA A 154 -1.63 -0.12 15.01
N SER A 155 -2.95 -0.22 15.21
CA SER A 155 -3.92 0.85 14.98
C SER A 155 -4.19 1.76 16.19
N MET A 156 -3.50 1.58 17.33
CA MET A 156 -3.69 2.38 18.55
C MET A 156 -2.62 3.46 18.69
N CYS A 157 -3.02 4.71 18.90
CA CYS A 157 -2.11 5.85 19.03
C CYS A 157 -1.23 5.78 20.29
N ASP A 158 -1.80 5.38 21.43
CA ASP A 158 -1.16 5.53 22.74
C ASP A 158 -0.20 4.39 23.13
N MET A 159 -0.19 3.27 22.37
CA MET A 159 0.57 2.08 22.80
C MET A 159 2.05 2.10 22.47
N PHE A 160 2.50 3.02 21.63
CA PHE A 160 3.88 3.07 21.14
C PHE A 160 4.40 4.51 20.96
N ASP A 161 4.00 5.44 21.80
CA ASP A 161 4.52 6.81 21.76
C ASP A 161 6.05 6.89 21.97
N ASP A 162 6.68 5.81 22.46
CA ASP A 162 8.14 5.65 22.51
C ASP A 162 8.76 5.14 21.19
N TRP A 163 7.96 4.76 20.19
CA TRP A 163 8.44 4.34 18.88
C TRP A 163 8.35 5.50 17.89
N GLY A 164 9.33 6.40 18.00
CA GLY A 164 9.68 7.45 17.07
C GLY A 164 8.55 7.95 16.17
N ALA A 165 7.89 9.06 16.54
CA ALA A 165 7.10 9.87 15.62
C ALA A 165 8.00 10.47 14.52
N GLY A 166 8.57 9.62 13.69
CA GLY A 166 9.44 9.94 12.56
C GLY A 166 8.70 9.71 11.26
N GLY A 167 7.74 10.54 10.97
CA GLY A 167 7.05 10.55 9.70
C GLY A 167 6.28 11.85 9.57
N GLY A 168 7.00 12.97 9.42
CA GLY A 168 6.45 14.28 9.08
C GLY A 168 6.05 14.36 7.63
#